data_a2f3647865fd01cb4cf0fddded8f15a6
#
_entry.id   a2f3647865fd01cb4cf0fddded8f15a6
#
_cell.length_a   1.000
_cell.length_b   1.000
_cell.length_c   1.000
_cell.angle_alpha   90.00
_cell.angle_beta   90.00
_cell.angle_gamma   90.00
#
_symmetry.space_group_name_H-M   'P 1'
#
loop_
_entity.id
_entity.type
_entity.pdbx_description
1 polymer ?
#
loop_
_entity_poly.entity_id
_entity_poly.type
_entity_poly.pdbx_seq_one_letter_code
_entity_poly.pdbx_strand_id
1 'polypeptide(L)'
;MKLNNLGVKVMLFLVGLVLLAPQAGHAIPAFARKYGVKCYQCHTVPPALNKNGYMFKRLGYRMPPDEMDGTKPAPKVSELDKDIQLSMQNMFAVLIQGSVSADKSVPDPGTPATDTTSSFNLDEAALFVTGNMPNTGFSTFVHYEMYQDGGSGLEQGFGVYTGGRANSSYFVKLGQIHMQEGEGTRAAMFYNLFPDPALTLTNTDPIGFALDQAPVGIDVGYTWASPYFKNIFAVSAKVTNGLAADGSTVLNASTRNAKDFWADADYWFGPDGGVTVMVYRGSKDQVQNAGMDNEFTYTPTFYRVGAFGNYLFFDKLDVLGGYVHGQDDWKTDAAGSMGQYTSNSLRGELDYYFKTGTVAMVRFDRLAHNVTGGPTMHTEAFSVGAEHALTKLGNVVMRATYNQEHDADPVAVSGSTDKLFKLDVRYMW
;
A
#
# COMPACT_ATOMS: atom_id res chain seq x y z
N MET A 1 -33.66 2.88 12.39
CA MET A 1 -33.17 2.45 11.08
C MET A 1 -33.82 1.11 10.74
N LYS A 2 -34.84 1.06 9.88
CA LYS A 2 -35.47 -0.21 9.43
C LYS A 2 -34.63 -0.70 8.25
N LEU A 3 -33.70 -1.61 8.49
CA LEU A 3 -33.09 -2.37 7.42
C LEU A 3 -34.21 -3.08 6.66
N ASN A 4 -34.35 -2.77 5.37
CA ASN A 4 -35.32 -3.44 4.51
C ASN A 4 -35.04 -4.95 4.55
N ASN A 5 -36.06 -5.73 4.87
CA ASN A 5 -36.00 -7.21 4.97
C ASN A 5 -35.39 -7.89 3.72
N LEU A 6 -35.38 -7.20 2.57
CA LEU A 6 -34.80 -7.68 1.33
C LEU A 6 -33.25 -7.67 1.39
N GLY A 7 -32.63 -6.59 1.88
CA GLY A 7 -31.17 -6.51 1.99
C GLY A 7 -30.58 -7.56 2.93
N VAL A 8 -31.25 -7.80 4.08
CA VAL A 8 -30.82 -8.85 5.01
C VAL A 8 -30.97 -10.24 4.40
N LYS A 9 -32.05 -10.50 3.64
CA LYS A 9 -32.25 -11.78 2.94
C LYS A 9 -31.22 -12.01 1.83
N VAL A 10 -30.88 -10.99 1.05
CA VAL A 10 -29.84 -11.05 0.02
C VAL A 10 -28.47 -11.29 0.66
N MET A 11 -28.16 -10.61 1.74
CA MET A 11 -26.92 -10.81 2.49
C MET A 11 -26.81 -12.22 3.05
N LEU A 12 -27.87 -12.74 3.68
CA LEU A 12 -27.91 -14.13 4.19
C LEU A 12 -27.82 -15.15 3.05
N PHE A 13 -28.40 -14.88 1.89
CA PHE A 13 -28.32 -15.73 0.70
C PHE A 13 -26.91 -15.76 0.13
N LEU A 14 -26.22 -14.61 0.03
CA LEU A 14 -24.82 -14.51 -0.42
C LEU A 14 -23.86 -15.20 0.56
N VAL A 15 -24.03 -15.01 1.86
CA VAL A 15 -23.29 -15.73 2.89
C VAL A 15 -23.55 -17.23 2.80
N GLY A 16 -24.78 -17.64 2.58
CA GLY A 16 -25.13 -19.05 2.36
C GLY A 16 -24.50 -19.65 1.11
N LEU A 17 -24.44 -18.92 0.01
CA LEU A 17 -23.76 -19.32 -1.23
C LEU A 17 -22.25 -19.50 -1.03
N VAL A 18 -21.60 -18.60 -0.30
CA VAL A 18 -20.17 -18.68 0.04
C VAL A 18 -19.89 -19.89 0.95
N LEU A 19 -20.77 -20.17 1.91
CA LEU A 19 -20.63 -21.32 2.82
C LEU A 19 -20.92 -22.68 2.13
N LEU A 20 -21.68 -22.67 1.04
CA LEU A 20 -22.03 -23.88 0.26
C LEU A 20 -21.08 -24.10 -0.93
N ALA A 21 -20.19 -23.16 -1.23
CA ALA A 21 -19.21 -23.32 -2.30
C ALA A 21 -18.34 -24.55 -2.01
N PRO A 22 -18.23 -25.49 -2.94
CA PRO A 22 -17.44 -26.70 -2.73
C PRO A 22 -15.99 -26.32 -2.47
N GLN A 23 -15.39 -26.88 -1.41
CA GLN A 23 -13.98 -26.66 -1.04
C GLN A 23 -12.98 -27.25 -2.05
N ALA A 24 -13.40 -27.52 -3.27
CA ALA A 24 -12.62 -28.11 -4.34
C ALA A 24 -12.01 -27.04 -5.26
N GLY A 25 -11.13 -26.24 -4.73
CA GLY A 25 -10.33 -25.33 -5.54
C GLY A 25 -9.03 -25.05 -4.85
N HIS A 26 -7.95 -25.70 -5.27
CA HIS A 26 -6.58 -25.33 -4.89
C HIS A 26 -6.20 -24.01 -5.58
N ALA A 27 -6.94 -22.96 -5.30
CA ALA A 27 -6.63 -21.63 -5.80
C ALA A 27 -5.63 -20.97 -4.84
N ILE A 28 -4.34 -21.16 -5.12
CA ILE A 28 -3.24 -20.57 -4.38
C ILE A 28 -2.59 -19.52 -5.29
N PRO A 29 -2.34 -18.28 -4.83
CA PRO A 29 -1.61 -17.28 -5.60
C PRO A 29 -0.30 -17.81 -6.18
N ALA A 30 0.13 -17.26 -7.31
CA ALA A 30 1.26 -17.77 -8.10
C ALA A 30 2.48 -18.18 -7.25
N PHE A 31 2.89 -17.33 -6.32
CA PHE A 31 4.05 -17.61 -5.47
C PHE A 31 3.80 -18.77 -4.49
N ALA A 32 2.61 -18.81 -3.87
CA ALA A 32 2.27 -19.88 -2.94
C ALA A 32 2.17 -21.23 -3.65
N ARG A 33 1.63 -21.26 -4.90
CA ARG A 33 1.65 -22.47 -5.76
C ARG A 33 3.08 -22.88 -6.12
N LYS A 34 3.89 -21.91 -6.55
CA LYS A 34 5.28 -22.16 -6.95
C LYS A 34 6.10 -22.85 -5.86
N TYR A 35 5.96 -22.39 -4.62
CA TYR A 35 6.75 -22.87 -3.47
C TYR A 35 6.03 -23.87 -2.60
N GLY A 36 4.76 -24.18 -2.87
CA GLY A 36 3.95 -25.10 -2.05
C GLY A 36 3.69 -24.60 -0.62
N VAL A 37 3.65 -23.27 -0.42
CA VAL A 37 3.50 -22.64 0.89
C VAL A 37 2.13 -21.98 1.05
N LYS A 38 1.73 -21.71 2.30
CA LYS A 38 0.50 -20.99 2.62
C LYS A 38 0.74 -19.46 2.53
N CYS A 39 -0.33 -18.69 2.32
CA CYS A 39 -0.26 -17.23 2.31
C CYS A 39 0.37 -16.65 3.58
N TYR A 40 0.08 -17.23 4.73
CA TYR A 40 0.63 -16.81 6.03
C TYR A 40 2.13 -17.06 6.21
N GLN A 41 2.79 -17.74 5.28
CA GLN A 41 4.25 -17.83 5.28
C GLN A 41 4.89 -16.45 5.00
N CYS A 42 4.24 -15.64 4.17
CA CYS A 42 4.73 -14.32 3.75
C CYS A 42 3.87 -13.16 4.29
N HIS A 43 2.67 -13.44 4.76
CA HIS A 43 1.74 -12.44 5.26
C HIS A 43 1.36 -12.72 6.71
N THR A 44 1.22 -11.67 7.49
CA THR A 44 0.57 -11.77 8.80
C THR A 44 -0.93 -11.98 8.61
N VAL A 45 -1.53 -11.12 7.83
CA VAL A 45 -2.84 -11.29 7.17
C VAL A 45 -2.70 -10.62 5.80
N PRO A 46 -3.06 -11.28 4.68
CA PRO A 46 -2.97 -10.65 3.37
C PRO A 46 -3.78 -9.35 3.28
N PRO A 47 -3.22 -8.23 2.75
CA PRO A 47 -1.95 -8.14 2.02
C PRO A 47 -0.73 -7.85 2.89
N ALA A 48 -0.86 -7.60 4.20
CA ALA A 48 0.23 -7.18 5.08
C ALA A 48 1.35 -8.22 5.17
N LEU A 49 2.55 -7.86 4.71
CA LEU A 49 3.71 -8.74 4.73
C LEU A 49 4.28 -8.87 6.15
N ASN A 50 4.69 -10.09 6.50
CA ASN A 50 5.56 -10.34 7.62
C ASN A 50 7.04 -10.28 7.18
N LYS A 51 7.96 -10.54 8.10
CA LYS A 51 9.39 -10.53 7.83
C LYS A 51 9.82 -11.47 6.68
N ASN A 52 9.22 -12.65 6.57
CA ASN A 52 9.50 -13.59 5.48
C ASN A 52 9.03 -13.05 4.13
N GLY A 53 7.85 -12.43 4.09
CA GLY A 53 7.35 -11.76 2.89
C GLY A 53 8.20 -10.58 2.46
N TYR A 54 8.68 -9.80 3.43
CA TYR A 54 9.65 -8.74 3.18
C TYR A 54 10.93 -9.28 2.55
N MET A 55 11.56 -10.31 3.15
CA MET A 55 12.76 -10.94 2.60
C MET A 55 12.53 -11.57 1.24
N PHE A 56 11.37 -12.19 1.02
CA PHE A 56 10.98 -12.74 -0.27
C PHE A 56 11.03 -11.68 -1.39
N LYS A 57 10.49 -10.48 -1.15
CA LYS A 57 10.58 -9.36 -2.11
C LYS A 57 12.03 -8.92 -2.30
N ARG A 58 12.79 -8.74 -1.21
CA ARG A 58 14.20 -8.32 -1.26
C ARG A 58 15.12 -9.33 -1.95
N LEU A 59 14.77 -10.60 -1.96
CA LEU A 59 15.49 -11.65 -2.70
C LEU A 59 14.99 -11.81 -4.15
N GLY A 60 14.25 -10.84 -4.68
CA GLY A 60 13.73 -10.88 -6.04
C GLY A 60 12.69 -11.98 -6.25
N TYR A 61 11.74 -12.08 -5.31
CA TYR A 61 10.66 -13.08 -5.31
C TYR A 61 11.16 -14.53 -5.25
N ARG A 62 12.20 -14.76 -4.45
CA ARG A 62 12.73 -16.09 -4.11
C ARG A 62 12.57 -16.36 -2.63
N MET A 63 12.18 -17.59 -2.30
CA MET A 63 12.01 -17.97 -0.91
C MET A 63 13.34 -17.87 -0.16
N PRO A 64 13.36 -17.21 1.01
CA PRO A 64 14.49 -17.30 1.90
C PRO A 64 14.76 -18.78 2.25
N PRO A 65 16.02 -19.20 2.43
CA PRO A 65 16.31 -20.55 2.88
C PRO A 65 15.75 -20.76 4.29
N ASP A 66 15.20 -21.96 4.56
CA ASP A 66 14.61 -22.31 5.86
C ASP A 66 15.60 -22.18 7.00
N GLU A 67 16.88 -22.48 6.74
CA GLU A 67 17.95 -22.39 7.71
C GLU A 67 19.15 -21.65 7.12
N MET A 68 19.58 -20.59 7.78
CA MET A 68 20.89 -19.98 7.59
C MET A 68 21.73 -20.26 8.82
N ASP A 69 22.47 -21.37 8.77
CA ASP A 69 23.47 -21.71 9.76
C ASP A 69 24.63 -20.70 9.68
N GLY A 70 24.87 -19.98 10.78
CA GLY A 70 25.97 -19.00 10.85
C GLY A 70 27.38 -19.59 10.66
N THR A 71 27.51 -20.92 10.63
CA THR A 71 28.75 -21.65 10.42
C THR A 71 29.05 -21.92 8.93
N LYS A 72 28.04 -21.82 8.06
CA LYS A 72 28.15 -22.04 6.61
C LYS A 72 27.85 -20.77 5.83
N PRO A 73 28.49 -20.56 4.66
CA PRO A 73 28.14 -19.46 3.80
C PRO A 73 26.68 -19.57 3.36
N ALA A 74 25.91 -18.48 3.48
CA ALA A 74 24.54 -18.44 2.94
C ALA A 74 24.53 -18.73 1.43
N PRO A 75 23.49 -19.38 0.87
CA PRO A 75 23.38 -19.68 -0.55
C PRO A 75 23.37 -18.40 -1.38
N LYS A 76 23.83 -18.46 -2.62
CA LYS A 76 23.68 -17.35 -3.57
C LYS A 76 22.22 -17.19 -3.94
N VAL A 77 21.80 -15.96 -4.20
CA VAL A 77 20.43 -15.67 -4.61
C VAL A 77 20.06 -16.44 -5.90
N SER A 78 20.97 -16.57 -6.85
CA SER A 78 20.77 -17.34 -8.07
C SER A 78 20.58 -18.85 -7.87
N GLU A 79 20.92 -19.36 -6.70
CA GLU A 79 20.83 -20.80 -6.36
C GLU A 79 19.54 -21.13 -5.58
N LEU A 80 18.78 -20.13 -5.11
CA LEU A 80 17.60 -20.36 -4.26
C LEU A 80 16.47 -21.14 -4.96
N ASP A 81 16.34 -21.01 -6.28
CA ASP A 81 15.27 -21.61 -7.07
C ASP A 81 15.77 -22.65 -8.09
N LYS A 82 16.99 -23.12 -7.97
CA LYS A 82 17.60 -24.02 -8.99
C LYS A 82 16.81 -25.31 -9.25
N ASP A 83 16.12 -25.81 -8.22
CA ASP A 83 15.39 -27.08 -8.26
C ASP A 83 13.88 -26.88 -8.53
N ILE A 84 13.43 -25.62 -8.70
CA ILE A 84 12.01 -25.32 -8.90
C ILE A 84 11.70 -25.26 -10.41
N GLN A 85 10.79 -26.12 -10.83
CA GLN A 85 10.33 -26.15 -12.21
C GLN A 85 9.34 -24.99 -12.47
N LEU A 86 9.69 -24.10 -13.39
CA LEU A 86 8.78 -23.04 -13.83
C LEU A 86 7.66 -23.65 -14.66
N SER A 87 6.42 -23.52 -14.21
CA SER A 87 5.23 -23.79 -15.02
C SER A 87 4.47 -22.50 -15.27
N MET A 88 3.76 -22.39 -16.38
CA MET A 88 2.91 -21.22 -16.65
C MET A 88 1.88 -21.00 -15.54
N GLN A 89 1.35 -22.07 -14.94
CA GLN A 89 0.40 -21.98 -13.84
C GLN A 89 0.98 -21.27 -12.59
N ASN A 90 2.28 -21.27 -12.42
CA ASN A 90 2.98 -20.64 -11.30
C ASN A 90 3.38 -19.19 -11.58
N MET A 91 3.05 -18.67 -12.77
CA MET A 91 3.42 -17.30 -13.16
C MET A 91 2.24 -16.31 -13.04
N PHE A 92 1.01 -16.80 -13.01
CA PHE A 92 -0.18 -15.97 -13.03
C PHE A 92 -0.96 -16.08 -11.73
N ALA A 93 -1.49 -14.94 -11.26
CA ALA A 93 -2.51 -14.88 -10.24
C ALA A 93 -3.58 -13.86 -10.63
N VAL A 94 -4.80 -14.06 -10.17
CA VAL A 94 -5.93 -13.16 -10.37
C VAL A 94 -6.45 -12.75 -9.02
N LEU A 95 -6.72 -11.46 -8.85
CA LEU A 95 -7.41 -10.91 -7.70
C LEU A 95 -8.78 -10.41 -8.16
N ILE A 96 -9.82 -10.71 -7.42
CA ILE A 96 -11.15 -10.15 -7.57
C ILE A 96 -11.61 -9.69 -6.19
N GLN A 97 -12.00 -8.44 -6.08
CA GLN A 97 -12.54 -7.84 -4.86
C GLN A 97 -13.86 -7.15 -5.17
N GLY A 98 -14.88 -7.48 -4.41
CA GLY A 98 -16.16 -6.80 -4.48
C GLY A 98 -16.64 -6.40 -3.11
N SER A 99 -17.45 -5.33 -3.04
CA SER A 99 -17.94 -4.81 -1.78
C SER A 99 -19.41 -4.41 -1.81
N VAL A 100 -19.96 -4.29 -0.63
CA VAL A 100 -21.20 -3.58 -0.32
C VAL A 100 -20.84 -2.46 0.63
N SER A 101 -21.19 -1.24 0.25
CA SER A 101 -20.92 -0.07 1.09
C SER A 101 -22.18 0.69 1.44
N ALA A 102 -22.16 1.36 2.58
CA ALA A 102 -23.13 2.38 2.96
C ALA A 102 -22.36 3.60 3.44
N ASP A 103 -22.55 4.69 2.72
CA ASP A 103 -21.88 5.95 2.97
C ASP A 103 -22.88 7.00 3.46
N LYS A 104 -22.46 7.81 4.42
CA LYS A 104 -23.22 8.92 4.94
C LYS A 104 -22.31 10.11 5.23
N SER A 105 -22.44 11.14 4.41
CA SER A 105 -21.84 12.44 4.69
C SER A 105 -22.76 13.26 5.59
N VAL A 106 -22.24 13.84 6.66
CA VAL A 106 -22.96 14.72 7.58
C VAL A 106 -22.29 16.09 7.50
N PRO A 107 -22.87 17.03 6.75
CA PRO A 107 -22.38 18.39 6.71
C PRO A 107 -22.55 19.05 8.09
N ASP A 108 -21.86 20.13 8.30
CA ASP A 108 -21.88 20.93 9.51
C ASP A 108 -23.25 21.51 9.87
N PRO A 109 -23.45 21.93 11.15
CA PRO A 109 -24.72 22.46 11.62
C PRO A 109 -25.23 23.63 10.78
N GLY A 110 -26.36 23.46 10.14
CA GLY A 110 -27.01 24.48 9.31
C GLY A 110 -27.24 24.09 7.85
N THR A 111 -26.62 23.01 7.38
CA THR A 111 -26.86 22.44 6.03
C THR A 111 -27.96 21.37 6.07
N PRO A 112 -28.81 21.24 5.03
CA PRO A 112 -29.84 20.20 5.00
C PRO A 112 -29.26 18.80 5.08
N ALA A 113 -30.03 17.90 5.66
CA ALA A 113 -29.65 16.51 5.89
C ALA A 113 -29.10 15.80 4.66
N THR A 114 -28.12 14.98 4.91
CA THR A 114 -27.36 14.17 3.97
C THR A 114 -28.14 12.96 3.50
N ASP A 115 -27.98 12.65 2.25
CA ASP A 115 -28.39 11.37 1.70
C ASP A 115 -27.45 10.25 2.17
N THR A 116 -28.07 9.14 2.58
CA THR A 116 -27.31 7.89 2.78
C THR A 116 -27.32 7.14 1.47
N THR A 117 -26.16 6.93 0.89
CA THR A 117 -26.00 6.13 -0.31
C THR A 117 -25.60 4.69 0.06
N SER A 118 -26.01 3.73 -0.75
CA SER A 118 -25.56 2.35 -0.63
C SER A 118 -25.27 1.80 -2.00
N SER A 119 -24.19 1.05 -2.14
CA SER A 119 -23.74 0.52 -3.42
C SER A 119 -23.23 -0.92 -3.31
N PHE A 120 -23.31 -1.62 -4.43
CA PHE A 120 -22.55 -2.85 -4.69
C PHE A 120 -21.48 -2.50 -5.69
N ASN A 121 -20.24 -2.79 -5.34
CA ASN A 121 -19.08 -2.41 -6.16
C ASN A 121 -18.26 -3.66 -6.52
N LEU A 122 -17.74 -3.67 -7.74
CA LEU A 122 -16.55 -4.40 -8.08
C LEU A 122 -15.39 -3.43 -7.81
N ASP A 123 -14.67 -3.62 -6.71
CA ASP A 123 -13.61 -2.68 -6.33
C ASP A 123 -12.38 -2.89 -7.19
N GLU A 124 -12.00 -4.16 -7.40
CA GLU A 124 -10.79 -4.50 -8.13
C GLU A 124 -10.93 -5.84 -8.85
N ALA A 125 -10.40 -5.89 -10.08
CA ALA A 125 -10.11 -7.12 -10.79
C ALA A 125 -8.71 -6.97 -11.40
N ALA A 126 -7.74 -7.72 -10.89
CA ALA A 126 -6.33 -7.56 -11.27
C ALA A 126 -5.70 -8.87 -11.72
N LEU A 127 -4.73 -8.75 -12.63
CA LEU A 127 -3.86 -9.82 -13.11
C LEU A 127 -2.44 -9.57 -12.64
N PHE A 128 -1.87 -10.54 -11.96
CA PHE A 128 -0.45 -10.55 -11.61
C PHE A 128 0.30 -11.52 -12.50
N VAL A 129 1.44 -11.07 -13.04
CA VAL A 129 2.38 -11.92 -13.78
C VAL A 129 3.73 -11.82 -13.09
N THR A 130 4.24 -12.95 -12.61
CA THR A 130 5.48 -12.99 -11.85
C THR A 130 6.35 -14.13 -12.31
N GLY A 131 7.65 -13.94 -12.29
CA GLY A 131 8.56 -15.02 -12.67
C GLY A 131 10.00 -14.75 -12.27
N ASN A 132 10.71 -15.82 -11.95
CA ASN A 132 12.14 -15.78 -11.73
C ASN A 132 12.80 -16.67 -12.79
N MET A 133 13.90 -16.21 -13.38
CA MET A 133 14.72 -17.06 -14.24
C MET A 133 15.58 -17.98 -13.36
N PRO A 134 15.47 -19.32 -13.52
CA PRO A 134 16.28 -20.26 -12.73
C PRO A 134 17.77 -20.04 -12.95
N ASN A 135 18.56 -20.27 -11.91
CA ASN A 135 20.02 -20.12 -11.91
C ASN A 135 20.54 -18.72 -12.30
N THR A 136 19.67 -17.71 -12.28
CA THR A 136 20.03 -16.31 -12.49
C THR A 136 19.53 -15.45 -11.36
N GLY A 137 19.95 -14.18 -11.33
CA GLY A 137 19.38 -13.18 -10.42
C GLY A 137 18.12 -12.48 -10.95
N PHE A 138 17.68 -12.77 -12.18
CA PHE A 138 16.61 -12.03 -12.81
C PHE A 138 15.21 -12.54 -12.41
N SER A 139 14.32 -11.57 -12.20
CA SER A 139 12.91 -11.78 -11.91
C SER A 139 12.09 -10.65 -12.53
N THR A 140 10.79 -10.86 -12.67
CA THR A 140 9.85 -9.85 -13.13
C THR A 140 8.60 -9.87 -12.27
N PHE A 141 7.97 -8.72 -12.16
CA PHE A 141 6.67 -8.56 -11.52
C PHE A 141 5.83 -7.59 -12.35
N VAL A 142 4.58 -7.95 -12.62
CA VAL A 142 3.60 -7.11 -13.30
C VAL A 142 2.30 -7.23 -12.53
N HIS A 143 1.71 -6.09 -12.18
CA HIS A 143 0.37 -5.93 -11.64
C HIS A 143 -0.42 -5.09 -12.64
N TYR A 144 -1.38 -5.70 -13.30
CA TYR A 144 -2.25 -5.05 -14.27
C TYR A 144 -3.69 -5.07 -13.75
N GLU A 145 -4.24 -3.92 -13.54
CA GLU A 145 -5.63 -3.76 -13.16
C GLU A 145 -6.51 -3.85 -14.41
N MET A 146 -7.28 -4.93 -14.48
CA MET A 146 -8.29 -5.10 -15.51
C MET A 146 -9.50 -4.21 -15.24
N TYR A 147 -9.75 -3.91 -13.96
CA TYR A 147 -10.78 -3.01 -13.47
C TYR A 147 -10.41 -2.51 -12.06
N GLN A 148 -10.41 -1.21 -11.85
CA GLN A 148 -10.36 -0.55 -10.55
C GLN A 148 -11.07 0.80 -10.69
N ASP A 149 -12.11 1.05 -9.87
CA ASP A 149 -12.87 2.30 -9.83
C ASP A 149 -13.30 2.84 -11.21
N GLY A 150 -13.63 1.93 -12.14
CA GLY A 150 -14.05 2.27 -13.49
C GLY A 150 -12.92 2.48 -14.50
N GLY A 151 -11.66 2.28 -14.10
CA GLY A 151 -10.48 2.34 -14.96
C GLY A 151 -9.80 0.98 -15.16
N SER A 152 -8.79 0.95 -16.00
CA SER A 152 -7.87 -0.19 -16.16
C SER A 152 -6.48 0.34 -16.49
N GLY A 153 -5.44 -0.34 -16.05
CA GLY A 153 -4.08 0.12 -16.31
C GLY A 153 -2.99 -0.74 -15.71
N LEU A 154 -1.75 -0.40 -16.04
CA LEU A 154 -0.58 -0.97 -15.42
C LEU A 154 -0.34 -0.27 -14.08
N GLU A 155 -0.57 -0.99 -12.99
CA GLU A 155 -0.30 -0.50 -11.63
C GLU A 155 1.20 -0.56 -11.33
N GLN A 156 1.81 -1.72 -11.56
CA GLN A 156 3.25 -1.93 -11.46
C GLN A 156 3.76 -2.80 -12.58
N GLY A 157 4.98 -2.55 -13.04
CA GLY A 157 5.62 -3.42 -14.02
C GLY A 157 7.12 -3.19 -14.05
N PHE A 158 7.89 -4.15 -13.53
CA PHE A 158 9.34 -4.02 -13.50
C PHE A 158 10.08 -5.34 -13.66
N GLY A 159 11.29 -5.23 -14.20
CA GLY A 159 12.31 -6.26 -14.10
C GLY A 159 13.23 -5.98 -12.91
N VAL A 160 13.69 -7.03 -12.23
CA VAL A 160 14.63 -6.92 -11.13
C VAL A 160 15.78 -7.91 -11.30
N TYR A 161 16.99 -7.44 -11.11
CA TYR A 161 18.16 -8.28 -10.89
C TYR A 161 18.55 -8.25 -9.42
N THR A 162 18.67 -9.42 -8.81
CA THR A 162 19.11 -9.56 -7.42
C THR A 162 20.35 -10.44 -7.37
N GLY A 163 21.41 -9.91 -6.80
CA GLY A 163 22.71 -10.60 -6.66
C GLY A 163 23.13 -10.76 -5.21
N GLY A 164 24.26 -11.43 -5.02
CA GLY A 164 24.83 -11.67 -3.69
C GLY A 164 24.36 -12.99 -3.07
N ARG A 165 24.28 -13.02 -1.74
CA ARG A 165 23.86 -14.18 -0.94
C ARG A 165 22.57 -13.86 -0.20
N ALA A 166 21.85 -14.88 0.26
CA ALA A 166 20.57 -14.71 0.96
C ALA A 166 20.65 -13.79 2.19
N ASN A 167 21.80 -13.72 2.87
CA ASN A 167 22.02 -12.84 4.01
C ASN A 167 22.75 -11.52 3.67
N SER A 168 23.15 -11.34 2.43
CA SER A 168 23.88 -10.13 1.97
C SER A 168 23.63 -9.97 0.47
N SER A 169 22.53 -9.34 0.13
CA SER A 169 22.05 -9.23 -1.25
C SER A 169 21.87 -7.76 -1.67
N TYR A 170 21.96 -7.54 -2.96
CA TYR A 170 21.63 -6.26 -3.59
C TYR A 170 20.66 -6.49 -4.73
N PHE A 171 19.90 -5.47 -5.07
CA PHE A 171 19.02 -5.51 -6.22
C PHE A 171 19.09 -4.22 -7.05
N VAL A 172 18.71 -4.37 -8.32
CA VAL A 172 18.44 -3.27 -9.24
C VAL A 172 17.11 -3.57 -9.91
N LYS A 173 16.11 -2.70 -9.72
CA LYS A 173 14.81 -2.76 -10.41
C LYS A 173 14.74 -1.67 -11.48
N LEU A 174 14.08 -1.97 -12.59
CA LEU A 174 13.82 -1.02 -13.65
C LEU A 174 12.39 -1.19 -14.16
N GLY A 175 11.62 -0.12 -14.19
CA GLY A 175 10.23 -0.11 -14.65
C GLY A 175 9.35 0.84 -13.89
N GLN A 176 8.05 0.56 -13.89
CA GLN A 176 7.05 1.26 -13.09
C GLN A 176 7.03 0.65 -11.68
N ILE A 177 7.43 1.44 -10.69
CA ILE A 177 7.74 0.97 -9.34
C ILE A 177 7.01 1.83 -8.33
N HIS A 178 6.17 1.22 -7.51
CA HIS A 178 5.55 1.93 -6.39
C HIS A 178 6.59 2.56 -5.46
N MET A 179 6.27 3.75 -4.96
CA MET A 179 7.15 4.45 -4.02
C MET A 179 7.25 3.68 -2.71
N GLN A 180 6.11 3.28 -2.13
CA GLN A 180 6.06 2.70 -0.80
C GLN A 180 5.30 1.36 -0.70
N GLU A 181 4.59 0.93 -1.73
CA GLU A 181 3.82 -0.30 -1.66
C GLU A 181 4.71 -1.52 -1.41
N GLY A 182 4.50 -2.15 -0.25
CA GLY A 182 5.21 -3.36 0.14
C GLY A 182 6.74 -3.24 0.22
N GLU A 183 7.27 -2.04 0.19
CA GLU A 183 8.64 -1.71 0.53
C GLU A 183 8.65 -1.22 1.99
N GLY A 184 9.69 -1.56 2.73
CA GLY A 184 9.76 -1.17 4.13
C GLY A 184 9.11 -2.15 5.12
N THR A 185 9.05 -1.74 6.36
CA THR A 185 8.42 -2.51 7.43
C THR A 185 6.90 -2.42 7.35
N ARG A 186 6.21 -3.25 8.12
CA ARG A 186 4.76 -3.36 8.05
C ARG A 186 4.01 -2.04 8.25
N ALA A 187 4.47 -1.19 9.17
CA ALA A 187 3.85 0.11 9.42
C ALA A 187 4.01 1.10 8.24
N ALA A 188 5.04 0.90 7.41
CA ALA A 188 5.31 1.73 6.25
C ALA A 188 4.57 1.25 4.98
N MET A 189 3.94 0.09 5.00
CA MET A 189 3.23 -0.44 3.84
C MET A 189 1.96 0.35 3.57
N PHE A 190 1.74 0.69 2.29
CA PHE A 190 0.55 1.38 1.84
C PHE A 190 -0.71 0.56 2.07
N TYR A 191 -0.72 -0.68 1.56
CA TYR A 191 -1.82 -1.61 1.77
C TYR A 191 -1.63 -2.36 3.08
N ASN A 192 -2.41 -1.95 4.06
CA ASN A 192 -2.58 -2.63 5.32
C ASN A 192 -3.91 -3.37 5.38
N LEU A 193 -4.38 -3.61 6.59
CA LEU A 193 -5.63 -4.35 6.82
C LEU A 193 -6.88 -3.51 6.52
N PHE A 194 -6.78 -2.18 6.55
CA PHE A 194 -7.88 -1.30 6.14
C PHE A 194 -7.89 -1.11 4.61
N PRO A 195 -9.08 -1.07 3.98
CA PRO A 195 -9.22 -0.85 2.55
C PRO A 195 -8.76 0.55 2.13
N ASP A 196 -8.97 1.53 3.00
CA ASP A 196 -8.57 2.90 2.72
C ASP A 196 -7.14 3.15 3.22
N PRO A 197 -6.30 3.80 2.41
CA PRO A 197 -4.95 4.15 2.82
C PRO A 197 -4.96 5.05 4.05
N ALA A 198 -3.93 4.93 4.88
CA ALA A 198 -3.76 5.84 5.99
C ALA A 198 -3.44 7.25 5.49
N LEU A 199 -3.99 8.30 6.13
CA LEU A 199 -3.73 9.70 5.77
C LEU A 199 -2.23 10.06 5.75
N THR A 200 -1.42 9.36 6.55
CA THR A 200 0.05 9.47 6.51
C THR A 200 0.65 9.12 5.17
N LEU A 201 0.00 8.26 4.39
CA LEU A 201 0.49 7.77 3.10
C LEU A 201 -0.13 8.54 1.92
N THR A 202 -1.30 9.14 2.14
CA THR A 202 -2.02 9.93 1.12
C THR A 202 -1.83 11.44 1.27
N ASN A 203 -0.81 11.89 1.95
CA ASN A 203 -0.52 13.31 2.17
C ASN A 203 -0.40 14.08 0.83
N THR A 204 -1.50 14.57 0.32
CA THR A 204 -1.68 14.87 -1.10
C THR A 204 -1.69 16.35 -1.46
N ASP A 205 -2.04 17.27 -0.56
CA ASP A 205 -2.28 18.67 -0.90
C ASP A 205 -1.06 19.58 -0.68
N PRO A 206 -0.94 20.63 -1.48
CA PRO A 206 -1.78 21.10 -2.60
C PRO A 206 -1.41 20.47 -3.95
N ILE A 207 -0.34 19.70 -4.04
CA ILE A 207 0.19 19.21 -5.32
C ILE A 207 -0.38 17.84 -5.73
N GLY A 208 -1.31 17.27 -4.94
CA GLY A 208 -1.93 15.97 -5.23
C GLY A 208 -0.92 14.83 -5.27
N PHE A 209 0.11 14.86 -4.40
CA PHE A 209 1.10 13.81 -4.29
C PHE A 209 0.72 12.81 -3.20
N ALA A 210 0.71 11.54 -3.54
CA ALA A 210 0.55 10.45 -2.59
C ALA A 210 1.72 9.48 -2.67
N LEU A 211 2.04 8.82 -1.55
CA LEU A 211 3.17 7.88 -1.47
C LEU A 211 2.89 6.53 -2.17
N ASP A 212 1.65 6.29 -2.59
CA ASP A 212 1.21 5.08 -3.30
C ASP A 212 1.51 5.10 -4.81
N GLN A 213 1.98 6.22 -5.33
CA GLN A 213 2.19 6.37 -6.77
C GLN A 213 3.34 5.50 -7.28
N ALA A 214 3.21 5.03 -8.51
CA ALA A 214 4.16 4.14 -9.15
C ALA A 214 4.82 4.76 -10.40
N PRO A 215 5.75 5.73 -10.23
CA PRO A 215 6.45 6.32 -11.35
C PRO A 215 7.43 5.35 -11.99
N VAL A 216 7.77 5.60 -13.27
CA VAL A 216 8.82 4.85 -13.97
C VAL A 216 10.20 5.32 -13.51
N GLY A 217 11.07 4.38 -13.18
CA GLY A 217 12.41 4.69 -12.70
C GLY A 217 13.31 3.49 -12.46
N ILE A 218 14.35 3.75 -11.71
CA ILE A 218 15.34 2.78 -11.24
C ILE A 218 15.31 2.79 -9.72
N ASP A 219 15.29 1.59 -9.13
CA ASP A 219 15.41 1.38 -7.69
C ASP A 219 16.61 0.45 -7.43
N VAL A 220 17.50 0.87 -6.56
CA VAL A 220 18.65 0.09 -6.14
C VAL A 220 18.63 -0.09 -4.63
N GLY A 221 18.98 -1.28 -4.17
CA GLY A 221 18.99 -1.52 -2.74
C GLY A 221 19.97 -2.60 -2.31
N TYR A 222 20.24 -2.58 -1.02
CA TYR A 222 21.08 -3.55 -0.34
C TYR A 222 20.37 -4.07 0.90
N THR A 223 20.49 -5.36 1.15
CA THR A 223 19.90 -6.04 2.30
C THR A 223 20.97 -6.87 3.01
N TRP A 224 21.09 -6.69 4.30
CA TRP A 224 21.85 -7.54 5.20
C TRP A 224 20.91 -8.20 6.20
N ALA A 225 21.10 -9.50 6.43
CA ALA A 225 20.34 -10.25 7.40
C ALA A 225 21.25 -11.07 8.30
N SER A 226 20.98 -11.07 9.58
CA SER A 226 21.66 -11.95 10.55
C SER A 226 21.25 -13.41 10.32
N PRO A 227 22.02 -14.39 10.87
CA PRO A 227 21.61 -15.79 10.86
C PRO A 227 20.17 -15.94 11.37
N TYR A 228 19.42 -16.88 10.75
CA TYR A 228 18.00 -17.13 11.03
C TYR A 228 17.08 -15.91 10.82
N PHE A 229 17.51 -14.90 10.05
CA PHE A 229 16.77 -13.67 9.80
C PHE A 229 16.24 -12.98 11.06
N LYS A 230 16.93 -13.11 12.19
CA LYS A 230 16.53 -12.46 13.45
C LYS A 230 16.47 -10.95 13.30
N ASN A 231 17.50 -10.40 12.65
CA ASN A 231 17.57 -8.98 12.32
C ASN A 231 17.81 -8.83 10.82
N ILE A 232 17.16 -7.88 10.20
CA ILE A 232 17.34 -7.52 8.79
C ILE A 232 17.53 -6.01 8.75
N PHE A 233 18.59 -5.58 8.10
CA PHE A 233 18.81 -4.19 7.75
C PHE A 233 18.80 -4.06 6.25
N ALA A 234 18.05 -3.10 5.72
CA ALA A 234 17.99 -2.85 4.30
C ALA A 234 17.97 -1.36 4.02
N VAL A 235 18.52 -0.99 2.88
CA VAL A 235 18.46 0.38 2.35
C VAL A 235 18.07 0.32 0.90
N SER A 236 17.34 1.34 0.41
CA SER A 236 17.10 1.52 -1.01
C SER A 236 17.13 2.98 -1.42
N ALA A 237 17.35 3.22 -2.70
CA ALA A 237 17.28 4.52 -3.32
C ALA A 237 16.68 4.41 -4.71
N LYS A 238 15.72 5.29 -5.00
CA LYS A 238 14.99 5.34 -6.28
C LYS A 238 15.22 6.66 -6.96
N VAL A 239 15.34 6.61 -8.28
CA VAL A 239 15.32 7.78 -9.15
C VAL A 239 14.24 7.55 -10.18
N THR A 240 13.27 8.45 -10.26
CA THR A 240 12.09 8.29 -11.11
C THR A 240 11.84 9.50 -12.00
N ASN A 241 11.00 9.34 -12.99
CA ASN A 241 10.60 10.43 -13.88
C ASN A 241 9.69 11.48 -13.20
N GLY A 242 9.22 11.20 -11.98
CA GLY A 242 8.19 12.00 -11.31
C GLY A 242 6.81 11.81 -11.93
N LEU A 243 5.90 12.73 -11.61
CA LEU A 243 4.51 12.69 -12.02
C LEU A 243 4.15 13.85 -12.94
N ALA A 244 3.21 13.63 -13.85
CA ALA A 244 2.61 14.68 -14.66
C ALA A 244 1.65 15.55 -13.83
N ALA A 245 1.23 16.69 -14.39
CA ALA A 245 0.31 17.62 -13.73
C ALA A 245 -1.05 17.00 -13.36
N ASP A 246 -1.52 16.04 -14.15
CA ASP A 246 -2.77 15.29 -13.92
C ASP A 246 -2.61 14.12 -12.92
N GLY A 247 -1.43 13.95 -12.33
CA GLY A 247 -1.14 12.83 -11.44
C GLY A 247 -0.74 11.54 -12.14
N SER A 248 -0.84 11.48 -13.47
CA SER A 248 -0.46 10.29 -14.22
C SER A 248 1.06 10.06 -14.21
N THR A 249 1.46 8.81 -14.39
CA THR A 249 2.86 8.44 -14.51
C THR A 249 3.44 8.96 -15.83
N VAL A 250 4.57 9.68 -15.77
CA VAL A 250 5.28 10.09 -16.98
C VAL A 250 6.02 8.90 -17.57
N LEU A 251 5.38 8.19 -18.49
CA LEU A 251 5.95 7.03 -19.18
C LEU A 251 7.07 7.45 -20.15
N ASN A 252 6.95 8.64 -20.75
CA ASN A 252 7.92 9.18 -21.71
C ASN A 252 8.40 10.55 -21.26
N ALA A 253 9.62 10.63 -20.77
CA ALA A 253 10.27 11.83 -20.25
C ALA A 253 10.61 12.90 -21.30
N SER A 254 9.89 12.98 -22.43
CA SER A 254 10.24 13.94 -23.51
C SER A 254 10.05 15.41 -23.14
N THR A 255 9.31 15.71 -22.09
CA THR A 255 8.97 17.08 -21.70
C THR A 255 9.53 17.51 -20.35
N ARG A 256 10.07 16.59 -19.53
CA ARG A 256 10.53 16.90 -18.18
C ARG A 256 11.93 16.38 -17.89
N ASN A 257 12.86 17.29 -17.59
CA ASN A 257 14.23 16.95 -17.17
C ASN A 257 14.35 16.68 -15.65
N ALA A 258 13.39 17.13 -14.85
CA ALA A 258 13.40 16.93 -13.41
C ALA A 258 13.17 15.46 -13.04
N LYS A 259 13.94 14.97 -12.08
CA LYS A 259 13.83 13.62 -11.53
C LYS A 259 13.45 13.71 -10.07
N ASP A 260 12.68 12.73 -9.63
CA ASP A 260 12.32 12.55 -8.24
C ASP A 260 13.26 11.54 -7.60
N PHE A 261 13.55 11.77 -6.32
CA PHE A 261 14.48 10.97 -5.54
C PHE A 261 13.79 10.45 -4.29
N TRP A 262 13.93 9.17 -4.04
CA TRP A 262 13.50 8.48 -2.85
C TRP A 262 14.67 7.75 -2.21
N ALA A 263 14.74 7.73 -0.88
CA ALA A 263 15.60 6.82 -0.15
C ALA A 263 14.89 6.34 1.11
N ASP A 264 15.11 5.09 1.46
CA ASP A 264 14.61 4.49 2.69
C ASP A 264 15.65 3.61 3.36
N ALA A 265 15.47 3.41 4.66
CA ALA A 265 16.22 2.46 5.46
C ALA A 265 15.24 1.71 6.38
N ASP A 266 15.35 0.39 6.37
CA ASP A 266 14.54 -0.52 7.13
C ASP A 266 15.37 -1.32 8.13
N TYR A 267 14.82 -1.50 9.31
CA TYR A 267 15.38 -2.40 10.30
C TYR A 267 14.31 -3.28 10.91
N TRP A 268 14.38 -4.58 10.65
CA TRP A 268 13.53 -5.59 11.26
C TRP A 268 14.27 -6.27 12.42
N PHE A 269 13.58 -6.46 13.53
CA PHE A 269 14.11 -7.03 14.75
C PHE A 269 13.09 -7.93 15.45
N GLY A 270 13.62 -8.85 16.27
CA GLY A 270 12.77 -9.79 17.00
C GLY A 270 11.88 -10.67 16.09
N PRO A 271 10.75 -11.14 16.58
CA PRO A 271 9.86 -12.01 15.78
C PRO A 271 9.22 -11.27 14.62
N ASP A 272 8.71 -10.07 14.83
CA ASP A 272 8.08 -9.28 13.76
C ASP A 272 7.98 -7.79 14.10
N GLY A 273 9.04 -7.23 14.68
CA GLY A 273 9.19 -5.79 14.91
C GLY A 273 9.96 -5.13 13.77
N GLY A 274 9.63 -3.88 13.44
CA GLY A 274 10.33 -3.18 12.39
C GLY A 274 10.23 -1.66 12.49
N VAL A 275 11.22 -0.98 11.93
CA VAL A 275 11.26 0.48 11.77
C VAL A 275 11.68 0.79 10.34
N THR A 276 10.98 1.73 9.70
CA THR A 276 11.34 2.31 8.41
C THR A 276 11.50 3.82 8.58
N VAL A 277 12.56 4.38 8.01
CA VAL A 277 12.71 5.82 7.81
C VAL A 277 12.83 6.09 6.33
N MET A 278 12.23 7.17 5.85
CA MET A 278 12.26 7.51 4.45
C MET A 278 12.41 9.00 4.21
N VAL A 279 12.99 9.35 3.08
CA VAL A 279 13.02 10.69 2.53
C VAL A 279 12.60 10.66 1.06
N TYR A 280 11.83 11.64 0.65
CA TYR A 280 11.44 11.83 -0.74
C TYR A 280 11.58 13.29 -1.12
N ARG A 281 12.10 13.55 -2.32
CA ARG A 281 12.13 14.88 -2.92
C ARG A 281 11.75 14.77 -4.37
N GLY A 282 10.80 15.60 -4.78
CA GLY A 282 10.33 15.62 -6.14
C GLY A 282 9.88 17.00 -6.60
N SER A 283 9.36 17.00 -7.80
CA SER A 283 8.69 18.14 -8.37
C SER A 283 7.56 17.67 -9.28
N LYS A 284 6.48 18.43 -9.36
CA LYS A 284 5.32 18.11 -10.18
C LYS A 284 4.86 19.36 -10.93
N ASP A 285 4.60 19.23 -12.23
CA ASP A 285 4.03 20.35 -12.97
C ASP A 285 2.59 20.59 -12.51
N GLN A 286 2.27 21.85 -12.26
CA GLN A 286 0.94 22.29 -11.82
C GLN A 286 0.40 23.32 -12.81
N VAL A 287 -0.87 23.18 -13.15
CA VAL A 287 -1.61 24.17 -13.92
C VAL A 287 -2.59 24.83 -12.97
N GLN A 288 -2.40 26.10 -12.70
CA GLN A 288 -3.30 26.89 -11.88
C GLN A 288 -4.32 27.62 -12.77
N ASN A 289 -5.55 27.74 -12.27
CA ASN A 289 -6.66 28.39 -12.96
C ASN A 289 -6.94 27.78 -14.35
N ALA A 290 -6.84 26.48 -14.49
CA ALA A 290 -7.03 25.76 -15.75
C ALA A 290 -8.34 26.20 -16.45
N GLY A 291 -8.23 26.60 -17.73
CA GLY A 291 -9.36 27.09 -18.54
C GLY A 291 -9.84 28.52 -18.22
N MET A 292 -9.12 29.28 -17.40
CA MET A 292 -9.38 30.69 -17.12
C MET A 292 -8.37 31.60 -17.83
N ASP A 293 -8.72 32.89 -18.01
CA ASP A 293 -7.83 33.88 -18.68
C ASP A 293 -6.47 34.09 -17.99
N ASN A 294 -6.39 33.72 -16.70
CA ASN A 294 -5.18 33.83 -15.89
C ASN A 294 -4.52 32.45 -15.62
N GLU A 295 -4.74 31.47 -16.49
CA GLU A 295 -4.07 30.19 -16.41
C GLU A 295 -2.55 30.33 -16.48
N PHE A 296 -1.82 29.66 -15.61
CA PHE A 296 -0.37 29.57 -15.66
C PHE A 296 0.12 28.20 -15.18
N THR A 297 1.26 27.79 -15.73
CA THR A 297 1.95 26.56 -15.35
C THR A 297 3.19 26.90 -14.54
N TYR A 298 3.45 26.14 -13.46
CA TYR A 298 4.68 26.23 -12.68
C TYR A 298 5.07 24.83 -12.18
N THR A 299 6.33 24.67 -11.77
CA THR A 299 6.86 23.39 -11.32
C THR A 299 7.29 23.52 -9.86
N PRO A 300 6.38 23.31 -8.89
CA PRO A 300 6.73 23.30 -7.48
C PRO A 300 7.67 22.15 -7.15
N THR A 301 8.55 22.37 -6.19
CA THR A 301 9.29 21.30 -5.55
C THR A 301 8.60 20.91 -4.25
N PHE A 302 8.78 19.66 -3.86
CA PHE A 302 8.25 19.16 -2.61
C PHE A 302 9.19 18.12 -1.99
N TYR A 303 9.07 17.94 -0.68
CA TYR A 303 9.72 16.84 0.00
C TYR A 303 8.83 16.20 1.05
N ARG A 304 9.15 14.95 1.38
CA ARG A 304 8.53 14.18 2.47
C ARG A 304 9.63 13.53 3.28
N VAL A 305 9.46 13.53 4.59
CA VAL A 305 10.32 12.79 5.53
C VAL A 305 9.39 12.00 6.43
N GLY A 306 9.61 10.69 6.54
CA GLY A 306 8.74 9.81 7.30
C GLY A 306 9.50 8.83 8.17
N ALA A 307 8.84 8.42 9.26
CA ALA A 307 9.28 7.34 10.11
C ALA A 307 8.06 6.49 10.49
N PHE A 308 8.23 5.18 10.42
CA PHE A 308 7.20 4.19 10.69
C PHE A 308 7.76 3.09 11.57
N GLY A 309 6.95 2.52 12.43
CA GLY A 309 7.36 1.42 13.27
C GLY A 309 6.21 0.50 13.63
N ASN A 310 6.52 -0.78 13.81
CA ASN A 310 5.58 -1.76 14.32
C ASN A 310 6.28 -2.72 15.29
N TYR A 311 5.48 -3.32 16.17
CA TYR A 311 5.94 -4.39 17.04
C TYR A 311 4.81 -5.35 17.39
N LEU A 312 5.07 -6.65 17.16
CA LEU A 312 4.13 -7.73 17.47
C LEU A 312 4.35 -8.22 18.91
N PHE A 313 3.41 -7.91 19.80
CA PHE A 313 3.41 -8.36 21.19
C PHE A 313 2.72 -9.73 21.32
N PHE A 314 3.34 -10.66 22.03
CA PHE A 314 2.76 -11.95 22.40
C PHE A 314 2.23 -12.76 21.20
N ASP A 315 2.80 -12.57 20.02
CA ASP A 315 2.37 -13.16 18.74
C ASP A 315 0.89 -12.90 18.40
N LYS A 316 0.30 -11.83 18.94
CA LYS A 316 -1.14 -11.55 18.79
C LYS A 316 -1.50 -10.09 18.60
N LEU A 317 -0.81 -9.18 19.26
CA LEU A 317 -1.13 -7.76 19.21
C LEU A 317 -0.02 -7.02 18.47
N ASP A 318 -0.31 -6.58 17.27
CA ASP A 318 0.58 -5.70 16.55
C ASP A 318 0.20 -4.25 16.81
N VAL A 319 1.18 -3.47 17.18
CA VAL A 319 1.07 -2.02 17.39
C VAL A 319 1.87 -1.35 16.29
N LEU A 320 1.18 -0.55 15.47
CA LEU A 320 1.78 0.14 14.34
C LEU A 320 1.66 1.65 14.54
N GLY A 321 2.65 2.39 14.09
CA GLY A 321 2.64 3.84 14.12
C GLY A 321 3.46 4.42 12.98
N GLY A 322 3.11 5.64 12.57
CA GLY A 322 3.82 6.33 11.52
C GLY A 322 3.64 7.85 11.61
N TYR A 323 4.66 8.55 11.14
CA TYR A 323 4.65 10.00 11.02
C TYR A 323 5.30 10.41 9.71
N VAL A 324 4.66 11.33 8.99
CA VAL A 324 5.23 11.94 7.78
C VAL A 324 5.12 13.45 7.89
N HIS A 325 6.24 14.14 7.67
CA HIS A 325 6.31 15.57 7.48
C HIS A 325 6.49 15.88 6.00
N GLY A 326 5.72 16.83 5.48
CA GLY A 326 5.79 17.29 4.10
C GLY A 326 5.92 18.80 3.99
N GLN A 327 6.59 19.24 2.94
CA GLN A 327 6.63 20.64 2.56
C GLN A 327 6.58 20.74 1.03
N ASP A 328 5.70 21.59 0.55
CA ASP A 328 5.47 21.83 -0.87
C ASP A 328 5.59 23.33 -1.17
N ASP A 329 6.19 23.66 -2.29
CA ASP A 329 6.17 25.03 -2.82
C ASP A 329 4.78 25.31 -3.41
N TRP A 330 4.30 26.52 -3.21
CA TRP A 330 2.96 26.93 -3.61
C TRP A 330 2.97 28.29 -4.29
N LYS A 331 2.14 28.45 -5.35
CA LYS A 331 1.89 29.73 -6.02
C LYS A 331 0.40 29.98 -6.19
N THR A 332 -0.03 31.20 -5.90
CA THR A 332 -1.43 31.62 -6.08
C THR A 332 -1.68 32.29 -7.43
N ASP A 333 -0.66 32.87 -8.03
CA ASP A 333 -0.71 33.51 -9.35
C ASP A 333 0.68 33.51 -10.04
N ALA A 334 0.72 33.83 -11.32
CA ALA A 334 1.95 33.78 -12.13
C ALA A 334 3.02 34.81 -11.66
N ALA A 335 2.62 35.91 -11.07
CA ALA A 335 3.50 36.97 -10.58
C ALA A 335 3.82 36.84 -9.10
N GLY A 336 3.06 35.99 -8.38
CA GLY A 336 3.17 35.76 -6.93
C GLY A 336 4.51 35.15 -6.54
N SER A 337 4.95 35.47 -5.33
CA SER A 337 6.07 34.78 -4.71
C SER A 337 5.67 33.35 -4.35
N MET A 338 6.66 32.44 -4.32
CA MET A 338 6.44 31.09 -3.81
C MET A 338 6.12 31.13 -2.31
N GLY A 339 4.97 30.62 -1.95
CA GLY A 339 4.62 30.30 -0.57
C GLY A 339 5.02 28.86 -0.25
N GLN A 340 4.92 28.48 1.00
CA GLN A 340 5.14 27.11 1.44
C GLN A 340 3.86 26.54 2.05
N TYR A 341 3.57 25.33 1.68
CA TYR A 341 2.55 24.49 2.28
C TYR A 341 3.24 23.40 3.10
N THR A 342 2.90 23.30 4.36
CA THR A 342 3.45 22.28 5.25
C THR A 342 2.37 21.32 5.68
N SER A 343 2.72 20.04 5.77
CA SER A 343 1.83 18.97 6.20
C SER A 343 2.51 18.08 7.24
N ASN A 344 1.72 17.63 8.19
CA ASN A 344 2.15 16.68 9.21
C ASN A 344 1.06 15.65 9.37
N SER A 345 1.39 14.40 9.16
CA SER A 345 0.46 13.29 9.32
C SER A 345 0.95 12.28 10.36
N LEU A 346 0.03 11.78 11.13
CA LEU A 346 0.25 10.81 12.20
C LEU A 346 -0.71 9.64 12.01
N ARG A 347 -0.22 8.43 12.21
CA ARG A 347 -1.00 7.20 12.22
C ARG A 347 -0.70 6.39 13.47
N GLY A 348 -1.75 5.79 14.04
CA GLY A 348 -1.66 4.75 15.05
C GLY A 348 -2.64 3.63 14.73
N GLU A 349 -2.21 2.37 14.81
CA GLU A 349 -3.04 1.20 14.51
C GLU A 349 -2.75 0.06 15.48
N LEU A 350 -3.78 -0.66 15.86
CA LEU A 350 -3.73 -1.83 16.72
C LEU A 350 -4.44 -2.99 15.98
N ASP A 351 -3.72 -4.09 15.77
CA ASP A 351 -4.25 -5.30 15.15
C ASP A 351 -4.16 -6.47 16.12
N TYR A 352 -5.28 -7.09 16.44
CA TYR A 352 -5.30 -8.25 17.30
C TYR A 352 -5.63 -9.53 16.52
N TYR A 353 -4.68 -10.48 16.51
CA TYR A 353 -4.75 -11.75 15.80
C TYR A 353 -5.36 -12.83 16.67
N PHE A 354 -6.49 -13.36 16.24
CA PHE A 354 -7.11 -14.55 16.83
C PHE A 354 -6.55 -15.82 16.18
N LYS A 355 -6.50 -16.90 16.95
CA LYS A 355 -6.02 -18.21 16.44
C LYS A 355 -6.82 -18.75 15.24
N THR A 356 -7.99 -18.24 15.00
CA THR A 356 -8.95 -18.69 13.97
C THR A 356 -8.73 -18.08 12.58
N GLY A 357 -7.64 -17.34 12.36
CA GLY A 357 -7.44 -16.60 11.10
C GLY A 357 -8.30 -15.35 10.98
N THR A 358 -8.70 -14.80 12.12
CA THR A 358 -9.43 -13.54 12.25
C THR A 358 -8.49 -12.49 12.81
N VAL A 359 -8.58 -11.25 12.34
CA VAL A 359 -7.95 -10.08 12.94
C VAL A 359 -9.02 -9.03 13.25
N ALA A 360 -8.91 -8.39 14.38
CA ALA A 360 -9.65 -7.17 14.72
C ALA A 360 -8.68 -5.99 14.69
N MET A 361 -9.15 -4.86 14.16
CA MET A 361 -8.30 -3.71 13.83
C MET A 361 -8.94 -2.42 14.33
N VAL A 362 -8.11 -1.52 14.83
CA VAL A 362 -8.49 -0.14 15.16
C VAL A 362 -7.39 0.78 14.66
N ARG A 363 -7.74 1.83 13.93
CA ARG A 363 -6.79 2.82 13.41
C ARG A 363 -7.28 4.23 13.69
N PHE A 364 -6.32 5.09 14.00
CA PHE A 364 -6.49 6.52 14.06
C PHE A 364 -5.47 7.18 13.15
N ASP A 365 -5.92 8.10 12.31
CA ASP A 365 -5.10 8.91 11.42
C ASP A 365 -5.41 10.40 11.68
N ARG A 366 -4.39 11.23 11.56
CA ARG A 366 -4.51 12.67 11.58
C ARG A 366 -3.59 13.31 10.55
N LEU A 367 -4.14 14.15 9.72
CA LEU A 367 -3.42 15.03 8.82
C LEU A 367 -3.64 16.48 9.24
N ALA A 368 -2.56 17.21 9.51
CA ALA A 368 -2.58 18.64 9.76
C ALA A 368 -1.79 19.34 8.67
N HIS A 369 -2.37 20.37 8.07
CA HIS A 369 -1.72 21.11 6.99
C HIS A 369 -2.01 22.61 7.07
N ASN A 370 -1.08 23.42 6.58
CA ASN A 370 -1.24 24.87 6.51
C ASN A 370 -0.45 25.46 5.33
N VAL A 371 -0.97 26.57 4.84
CA VAL A 371 -0.21 27.51 3.99
C VAL A 371 0.47 28.52 4.89
N THR A 372 1.70 28.93 4.58
CA THR A 372 2.45 29.94 5.35
C THR A 372 1.61 31.18 5.63
N GLY A 373 1.40 31.48 6.90
CA GLY A 373 0.58 32.61 7.35
C GLY A 373 -0.93 32.35 7.37
N GLY A 374 -1.38 31.17 6.99
CA GLY A 374 -2.77 30.73 7.07
C GLY A 374 -3.09 29.91 8.33
N PRO A 375 -4.36 29.61 8.55
CA PRO A 375 -4.78 28.69 9.63
C PRO A 375 -4.34 27.26 9.31
N THR A 376 -4.23 26.45 10.36
CA THR A 376 -3.98 25.02 10.22
C THR A 376 -5.32 24.28 10.04
N MET A 377 -5.45 23.55 8.95
CA MET A 377 -6.55 22.63 8.69
C MET A 377 -6.22 21.25 9.24
N HIS A 378 -7.24 20.48 9.61
CA HIS A 378 -7.09 19.14 10.15
C HIS A 378 -8.10 18.18 9.51
N THR A 379 -7.60 17.03 9.09
CA THR A 379 -8.42 15.86 8.78
C THR A 379 -8.10 14.77 9.78
N GLU A 380 -9.10 14.22 10.45
CA GLU A 380 -8.95 13.12 11.39
C GLU A 380 -9.84 11.96 10.95
N ALA A 381 -9.28 10.76 10.96
CA ALA A 381 -10.01 9.54 10.62
C ALA A 381 -9.89 8.51 11.75
N PHE A 382 -11.00 7.89 12.07
CA PHE A 382 -11.08 6.77 12.98
C PHE A 382 -11.70 5.58 12.30
N SER A 383 -10.99 4.46 12.30
CA SER A 383 -11.43 3.23 11.62
C SER A 383 -11.44 2.06 12.60
N VAL A 384 -12.46 1.23 12.48
CA VAL A 384 -12.52 -0.08 13.16
C VAL A 384 -12.89 -1.13 12.13
N GLY A 385 -12.38 -2.34 12.30
CA GLY A 385 -12.69 -3.41 11.36
C GLY A 385 -12.35 -4.79 11.89
N ALA A 386 -12.78 -5.77 11.14
CA ALA A 386 -12.40 -7.15 11.31
C ALA A 386 -12.26 -7.82 9.96
N GLU A 387 -11.25 -8.66 9.83
CA GLU A 387 -11.02 -9.50 8.68
C GLU A 387 -11.01 -10.98 9.09
N HIS A 388 -11.60 -11.84 8.27
CA HIS A 388 -11.61 -13.28 8.49
C HIS A 388 -11.29 -14.04 7.20
N ALA A 389 -10.32 -14.94 7.29
CA ALA A 389 -10.00 -15.86 6.21
C ALA A 389 -11.05 -16.97 6.13
N LEU A 390 -11.83 -17.00 5.07
CA LEU A 390 -12.88 -18.00 4.85
C LEU A 390 -12.32 -19.37 4.45
N THR A 391 -11.07 -19.42 4.01
CA THR A 391 -10.38 -20.64 3.61
C THR A 391 -9.13 -20.88 4.44
N LYS A 392 -8.75 -22.14 4.62
CA LYS A 392 -7.52 -22.53 5.32
C LYS A 392 -6.24 -22.02 4.64
N LEU A 393 -6.31 -21.65 3.36
CA LEU A 393 -5.20 -21.13 2.59
C LEU A 393 -5.07 -19.60 2.69
N GLY A 394 -6.17 -18.92 3.13
CA GLY A 394 -6.21 -17.46 3.22
C GLY A 394 -6.41 -16.75 1.87
N ASN A 395 -6.82 -17.46 0.83
CA ASN A 395 -7.04 -16.92 -0.51
C ASN A 395 -8.45 -16.38 -0.75
N VAL A 396 -9.37 -16.61 0.17
CA VAL A 396 -10.67 -15.95 0.24
C VAL A 396 -10.79 -15.28 1.59
N VAL A 397 -11.00 -14.00 1.58
CA VAL A 397 -11.02 -13.16 2.78
C VAL A 397 -12.28 -12.32 2.76
N MET A 398 -12.96 -12.26 3.88
CA MET A 398 -14.07 -11.35 4.12
C MET A 398 -13.64 -10.31 5.16
N ARG A 399 -13.94 -9.04 4.88
CA ARG A 399 -13.60 -7.93 5.76
C ARG A 399 -14.79 -7.01 5.94
N ALA A 400 -15.02 -6.58 7.17
CA ALA A 400 -15.98 -5.56 7.51
C ALA A 400 -15.25 -4.39 8.17
N THR A 401 -15.48 -3.18 7.67
CA THR A 401 -14.85 -1.96 8.19
C THR A 401 -15.88 -0.86 8.40
N TYR A 402 -15.63 -0.03 9.37
CA TYR A 402 -16.28 1.25 9.58
C TYR A 402 -15.21 2.32 9.66
N ASN A 403 -15.34 3.35 8.85
CA ASN A 403 -14.49 4.53 8.85
C ASN A 403 -15.32 5.76 9.15
N GLN A 404 -14.80 6.65 9.98
CA GLN A 404 -15.34 7.98 10.20
C GLN A 404 -14.22 8.98 10.00
N GLU A 405 -14.38 9.86 9.02
CA GLU A 405 -13.47 10.93 8.71
C GLU A 405 -14.11 12.27 9.02
N HIS A 406 -13.37 13.17 9.63
CA HIS A 406 -13.80 14.50 9.99
C HIS A 406 -12.80 15.54 9.49
N ASP A 407 -13.28 16.42 8.63
CA ASP A 407 -12.56 17.58 8.13
C ASP A 407 -12.95 18.80 8.97
N ALA A 408 -11.98 19.42 9.61
CA ALA A 408 -12.16 20.66 10.34
C ALA A 408 -11.45 21.79 9.59
N ASP A 409 -12.22 22.68 8.97
CA ASP A 409 -11.72 23.94 8.42
C ASP A 409 -11.98 25.06 9.45
N PRO A 410 -10.94 25.64 10.08
CA PRO A 410 -11.09 26.69 11.07
C PRO A 410 -11.54 28.03 10.48
N VAL A 411 -11.54 28.20 9.15
CA VAL A 411 -11.93 29.44 8.43
C VAL A 411 -13.35 29.36 7.91
N ALA A 412 -13.72 28.22 7.36
CA ALA A 412 -15.12 27.97 7.05
C ALA A 412 -15.77 27.44 8.33
N VAL A 413 -16.89 28.02 8.72
CA VAL A 413 -17.74 27.49 9.82
C VAL A 413 -18.34 26.12 9.45
N SER A 414 -17.69 25.40 8.50
CA SER A 414 -18.16 24.18 7.84
C SER A 414 -17.08 23.12 7.89
N GLY A 415 -17.19 22.16 8.81
CA GLY A 415 -16.54 20.86 8.72
C GLY A 415 -17.50 19.82 8.14
N SER A 416 -17.02 18.75 7.58
CA SER A 416 -17.83 17.59 7.19
C SER A 416 -17.42 16.37 8.00
N THR A 417 -18.38 15.47 8.22
CA THR A 417 -18.10 14.17 8.81
C THR A 417 -18.63 13.09 7.87
N ASP A 418 -17.72 12.35 7.27
CA ASP A 418 -18.05 11.24 6.41
C ASP A 418 -17.98 9.92 7.18
N LYS A 419 -18.97 9.05 6.98
CA LYS A 419 -19.08 7.75 7.64
C LYS A 419 -19.29 6.69 6.59
N LEU A 420 -18.33 5.80 6.49
CA LEU A 420 -18.36 4.69 5.55
C LEU A 420 -18.43 3.37 6.31
N PHE A 421 -19.43 2.57 6.03
CA PHE A 421 -19.44 1.14 6.36
C PHE A 421 -19.21 0.35 5.09
N LYS A 422 -18.24 -0.57 5.09
CA LYS A 422 -17.90 -1.42 3.95
C LYS A 422 -17.78 -2.87 4.39
N LEU A 423 -18.42 -3.76 3.63
CA LEU A 423 -18.21 -5.21 3.71
C LEU A 423 -17.64 -5.64 2.36
N ASP A 424 -16.44 -6.15 2.36
CA ASP A 424 -15.77 -6.63 1.15
C ASP A 424 -15.42 -8.12 1.23
N VAL A 425 -15.39 -8.74 0.05
CA VAL A 425 -14.89 -10.10 -0.16
C VAL A 425 -13.83 -10.05 -1.22
N ARG A 426 -12.65 -10.54 -0.87
CA ARG A 426 -11.50 -10.64 -1.75
C ARG A 426 -11.20 -12.09 -2.05
N TYR A 427 -11.08 -12.41 -3.32
CA TYR A 427 -10.68 -13.70 -3.84
C TYR A 427 -9.40 -13.58 -4.65
N MET A 428 -8.44 -14.44 -4.36
CA MET A 428 -7.14 -14.47 -5.05
C MET A 428 -6.83 -15.89 -5.53
N TRP A 429 -6.63 -16.04 -6.85
CA TRP A 429 -6.35 -17.32 -7.52
C TRP A 429 -4.98 -17.36 -8.15
#